data_041327b0c70b655dccd86f0c59401028
#
_entry.id   041327b0c70b655dccd86f0c59401028
#
_cell.length_a   1.000
_cell.length_b   1.000
_cell.length_c   1.000
_cell.angle_alpha   90.00
_cell.angle_beta   90.00
_cell.angle_gamma   90.00
#
_symmetry.space_group_name_H-M   'P 1'
#
loop_
_entity.id
_entity.type
_entity.pdbx_description
1 polymer ?
#
loop_
_entity_poly.entity_id
_entity_poly.type
_entity_poly.pdbx_seq_one_letter_code
_entity_poly.pdbx_strand_id
1 'polypeptide(L)'
;MKIAFYSPLKSPNHPVPSGDRLMGRLLMQAMMMGGHTVFVASELRSFLKQAGDPARTSLADAAEREIETMTKRWEQEGAPDLWFCYHPYYKAPDLLGPELTSRFDIAYVTAEASYSPKRNAMGWQAIQDELLAALNAAAVNICFTARDREGLLRASPTLHSAMLPPFIDTEKFLANAPDPTPAKLITVAMMRAGDKLNSYRALSEALALLPKNLDWTLDIIGDGPERGAVEAMFSAFPDNRLVWHGETTATEIAALLSKASLYVWPGHGEAYGLAYLEAQAAGLPVVAEKVAGVPEVVKSGITGLLTPENDTAAYADAIKTLLGNDRQREELAKAARHFVVNERSLENAATTLDHILLQAKARRS
;
A
#
# COMPACT_ATOMS: atom_id res chain seq x y z
N MET A 1 -3.61 10.18 23.18
CA MET A 1 -2.17 10.51 23.10
C MET A 1 -1.94 11.62 22.08
N LYS A 2 -0.88 12.43 22.25
CA LYS A 2 -0.36 13.36 21.25
C LYS A 2 0.71 12.62 20.43
N ILE A 3 0.48 12.40 19.15
CA ILE A 3 1.35 11.57 18.26
C ILE A 3 2.01 12.46 17.20
N ALA A 4 3.33 12.43 17.15
CA ALA A 4 4.13 13.04 16.10
C ALA A 4 4.26 12.06 14.94
N PHE A 5 3.60 12.33 13.82
CA PHE A 5 3.66 11.50 12.61
C PHE A 5 4.74 12.01 11.66
N TYR A 6 5.58 11.11 11.19
CA TYR A 6 6.62 11.40 10.21
C TYR A 6 6.67 10.36 9.09
N SER A 7 6.90 10.78 7.87
CA SER A 7 7.09 9.90 6.72
C SER A 7 8.28 10.34 5.87
N PRO A 8 9.44 9.70 6.02
CA PRO A 8 10.71 10.11 5.39
C PRO A 8 10.70 9.99 3.87
N LEU A 9 9.88 9.11 3.31
CA LEU A 9 9.77 8.93 1.86
C LEU A 9 8.85 9.97 1.23
N LYS A 10 7.64 10.11 1.77
CA LYS A 10 6.60 10.98 1.20
C LYS A 10 5.58 11.37 2.27
N SER A 11 5.55 12.65 2.60
CA SER A 11 4.60 13.20 3.56
C SER A 11 3.13 12.99 3.13
N PRO A 12 2.20 12.78 4.10
CA PRO A 12 0.76 12.82 3.85
C PRO A 12 0.27 14.11 3.19
N ASN A 13 1.01 15.23 3.38
CA ASN A 13 0.70 16.54 2.80
C ASN A 13 1.25 16.75 1.39
N HIS A 14 2.04 15.80 0.87
CA HIS A 14 2.64 15.93 -0.47
C HIS A 14 1.56 16.14 -1.54
N PRO A 15 1.72 17.09 -2.51
CA PRO A 15 0.68 17.41 -3.49
C PRO A 15 0.37 16.25 -4.45
N VAL A 16 1.40 15.48 -4.86
CA VAL A 16 1.25 14.40 -5.84
C VAL A 16 0.68 13.14 -5.21
N PRO A 17 -0.46 12.58 -5.69
CA PRO A 17 -1.03 11.33 -5.21
C PRO A 17 -0.06 10.14 -5.32
N SER A 18 -0.17 9.19 -4.40
CA SER A 18 0.51 7.88 -4.43
C SER A 18 -0.06 6.96 -3.36
N GLY A 19 0.22 5.65 -3.46
CA GLY A 19 -0.14 4.68 -2.43
C GLY A 19 0.43 5.03 -1.05
N ASP A 20 1.72 5.42 -0.98
CA ASP A 20 2.35 5.85 0.29
C ASP A 20 1.61 7.04 0.93
N ARG A 21 1.31 8.08 0.13
CA ARG A 21 0.56 9.23 0.64
C ARG A 21 -0.83 8.84 1.14
N LEU A 22 -1.53 7.98 0.41
CA LEU A 22 -2.85 7.49 0.80
C LEU A 22 -2.78 6.71 2.11
N MET A 23 -1.87 5.74 2.21
CA MET A 23 -1.71 4.95 3.43
C MET A 23 -1.26 5.80 4.61
N GLY A 24 -0.37 6.78 4.42
CA GLY A 24 0.00 7.73 5.49
C GLY A 24 -1.21 8.49 6.04
N ARG A 25 -2.13 8.93 5.17
CA ARG A 25 -3.39 9.58 5.57
C ARG A 25 -4.34 8.64 6.27
N LEU A 26 -4.47 7.40 5.78
CA LEU A 26 -5.31 6.38 6.42
C LEU A 26 -4.80 6.02 7.82
N LEU A 27 -3.49 5.92 8.00
CA LEU A 27 -2.89 5.71 9.32
C LEU A 27 -3.18 6.85 10.29
N MET A 28 -3.03 8.11 9.84
CA MET A 28 -3.38 9.27 10.67
C MET A 28 -4.87 9.28 11.02
N GLN A 29 -5.74 8.97 10.05
CA GLN A 29 -7.18 8.90 10.27
C GLN A 29 -7.54 7.77 11.26
N ALA A 30 -6.93 6.59 11.13
CA ALA A 30 -7.12 5.47 12.06
C ALA A 30 -6.72 5.86 13.50
N MET A 31 -5.58 6.54 13.67
CA MET A 31 -5.16 7.04 14.98
C MET A 31 -6.12 8.09 15.55
N MET A 32 -6.60 9.03 14.72
CA MET A 32 -7.59 10.02 15.16
C MET A 32 -8.92 9.38 15.57
N MET A 33 -9.37 8.34 14.87
CA MET A 33 -10.54 7.54 15.27
C MET A 33 -10.33 6.81 16.59
N GLY A 34 -9.10 6.38 16.92
CA GLY A 34 -8.70 5.85 18.21
C GLY A 34 -8.62 6.91 19.33
N GLY A 35 -9.03 8.16 19.06
CA GLY A 35 -9.05 9.24 20.06
C GLY A 35 -7.68 9.91 20.29
N HIS A 36 -6.74 9.77 19.37
CA HIS A 36 -5.44 10.41 19.46
C HIS A 36 -5.42 11.76 18.73
N THR A 37 -4.57 12.69 19.20
CA THR A 37 -4.23 13.91 18.49
C THR A 37 -2.99 13.64 17.64
N VAL A 38 -3.13 13.69 16.31
CA VAL A 38 -2.05 13.38 15.36
C VAL A 38 -1.67 14.60 14.56
N PHE A 39 -0.37 14.86 14.43
CA PHE A 39 0.14 15.96 13.60
C PHE A 39 1.37 15.50 12.81
N VAL A 40 1.56 16.06 11.62
CA VAL A 40 2.77 15.85 10.84
C VAL A 40 3.91 16.62 11.52
N ALA A 41 4.91 15.90 12.00
CA ALA A 41 6.00 16.46 12.78
C ALA A 41 7.02 17.19 11.91
N SER A 42 7.34 16.65 10.74
CA SER A 42 8.28 17.21 9.76
C SER A 42 7.91 16.84 8.34
N GLU A 43 8.24 17.73 7.41
CA GLU A 43 8.15 17.50 5.95
C GLU A 43 9.51 17.09 5.35
N LEU A 44 10.53 16.87 6.17
CA LEU A 44 11.87 16.52 5.70
C LEU A 44 11.81 15.18 4.93
N ARG A 45 12.20 15.22 3.68
CA ARG A 45 12.30 14.03 2.83
C ARG A 45 13.73 13.51 2.83
N SER A 46 13.99 12.36 3.44
CA SER A 46 15.32 11.76 3.56
C SER A 46 15.70 10.84 2.39
N PHE A 47 15.01 10.95 1.25
CA PHE A 47 15.17 10.03 0.12
C PHE A 47 16.52 10.14 -0.60
N LEU A 48 17.23 9.03 -0.70
CA LEU A 48 18.49 8.84 -1.43
C LEU A 48 18.24 8.01 -2.71
N LYS A 49 18.73 8.50 -3.83
CA LYS A 49 18.54 7.84 -5.13
C LYS A 49 19.39 6.58 -5.27
N GLN A 50 20.64 6.63 -4.78
CA GLN A 50 21.63 5.57 -4.91
C GLN A 50 22.48 5.44 -3.66
N ALA A 51 23.17 4.31 -3.52
CA ALA A 51 24.19 4.13 -2.49
C ALA A 51 25.33 5.15 -2.71
N GLY A 52 25.81 5.77 -1.62
CA GLY A 52 26.83 6.83 -1.71
C GLY A 52 26.33 8.14 -2.30
N ASP A 53 25.02 8.37 -2.30
CA ASP A 53 24.43 9.63 -2.79
C ASP A 53 25.05 10.83 -2.06
N PRO A 54 25.65 11.80 -2.77
CA PRO A 54 26.25 13.01 -2.16
C PRO A 54 25.24 13.85 -1.37
N ALA A 55 23.94 13.71 -1.66
CA ALA A 55 22.88 14.37 -0.90
C ALA A 55 22.82 13.91 0.58
N ARG A 56 23.47 12.79 0.96
CA ARG A 56 23.44 12.28 2.33
C ARG A 56 23.96 13.30 3.35
N THR A 57 25.04 14.01 3.05
CA THR A 57 25.60 15.04 3.95
C THR A 57 24.63 16.19 4.16
N SER A 58 24.09 16.76 3.08
CA SER A 58 23.12 17.85 3.18
C SER A 58 21.81 17.43 3.85
N LEU A 59 21.41 16.18 3.74
CA LEU A 59 20.26 15.62 4.45
C LEU A 59 20.56 15.45 5.95
N ALA A 60 21.76 15.05 6.33
CA ALA A 60 22.17 14.99 7.73
C ALA A 60 22.15 16.37 8.38
N ASP A 61 22.76 17.38 7.71
CA ASP A 61 22.74 18.76 8.17
C ASP A 61 21.32 19.32 8.31
N ALA A 62 20.42 18.96 7.38
CA ALA A 62 19.01 19.36 7.44
C ALA A 62 18.28 18.67 8.61
N ALA A 63 18.57 17.39 8.86
CA ALA A 63 18.00 16.64 9.98
C ALA A 63 18.47 17.23 11.33
N GLU A 64 19.75 17.58 11.48
CA GLU A 64 20.26 18.23 12.70
C GLU A 64 19.53 19.53 13.00
N ARG A 65 19.35 20.41 12.01
CA ARG A 65 18.59 21.66 12.16
C ARG A 65 17.12 21.43 12.55
N GLU A 66 16.52 20.42 11.96
CA GLU A 66 15.13 20.05 12.25
C GLU A 66 15.00 19.50 13.69
N ILE A 67 15.94 18.67 14.13
CA ILE A 67 16.02 18.13 15.51
C ILE A 67 16.19 19.28 16.51
N GLU A 68 17.10 20.25 16.26
CA GLU A 68 17.27 21.42 17.12
C GLU A 68 15.99 22.25 17.23
N THR A 69 15.32 22.47 16.11
CA THR A 69 14.06 23.23 16.05
C THR A 69 12.96 22.54 16.84
N MET A 70 12.79 21.23 16.66
CA MET A 70 11.81 20.44 17.41
C MET A 70 12.16 20.37 18.90
N THR A 71 13.44 20.21 19.24
CA THR A 71 13.91 20.18 20.63
C THR A 71 13.50 21.46 21.36
N LYS A 72 13.83 22.62 20.81
CA LYS A 72 13.47 23.92 21.41
C LYS A 72 11.96 24.08 21.59
N ARG A 73 11.19 23.64 20.59
CA ARG A 73 9.72 23.69 20.65
C ARG A 73 9.16 22.76 21.74
N TRP A 74 9.65 21.53 21.82
CA TRP A 74 9.15 20.54 22.78
C TRP A 74 9.60 20.82 24.22
N GLU A 75 10.74 21.46 24.41
CA GLU A 75 11.14 21.97 25.73
C GLU A 75 10.17 23.06 26.24
N GLN A 76 9.58 23.85 25.34
CA GLN A 76 8.64 24.92 25.69
C GLN A 76 7.18 24.46 25.77
N GLU A 77 6.74 23.63 24.81
CA GLU A 77 5.33 23.26 24.63
C GLU A 77 5.00 21.87 25.16
N GLY A 78 6.00 21.09 25.59
CA GLY A 78 5.88 19.69 25.94
C GLY A 78 6.02 18.77 24.72
N ALA A 79 6.75 17.67 24.92
CA ALA A 79 6.94 16.63 23.91
C ALA A 79 5.62 15.88 23.61
N PRO A 80 5.49 15.23 22.43
CA PRO A 80 4.42 14.27 22.18
C PRO A 80 4.59 13.01 23.04
N ASP A 81 3.55 12.20 23.13
CA ASP A 81 3.61 10.91 23.81
C ASP A 81 4.35 9.84 23.01
N LEU A 82 4.39 10.00 21.66
CA LEU A 82 4.88 8.99 20.75
C LEU A 82 5.30 9.62 19.41
N TRP A 83 6.40 9.10 18.87
CA TRP A 83 6.83 9.32 17.49
C TRP A 83 6.44 8.12 16.63
N PHE A 84 5.70 8.37 15.57
CA PHE A 84 5.27 7.36 14.60
C PHE A 84 5.91 7.60 13.25
N CYS A 85 6.84 6.74 12.85
CA CYS A 85 7.51 6.80 11.55
C CYS A 85 6.88 5.83 10.57
N TYR A 86 6.35 6.35 9.46
CA TYR A 86 5.76 5.55 8.40
C TYR A 86 6.72 5.35 7.23
N HIS A 87 6.94 4.10 6.84
CA HIS A 87 7.74 3.63 5.72
C HIS A 87 9.23 4.02 5.76
N PRO A 88 9.93 3.82 6.89
CA PRO A 88 11.38 3.96 6.90
C PRO A 88 12.03 2.75 6.22
N TYR A 89 12.97 3.01 5.30
CA TYR A 89 13.75 1.97 4.63
C TYR A 89 15.11 2.53 4.16
N TYR A 90 15.96 1.68 3.59
CA TYR A 90 17.34 2.04 3.24
C TYR A 90 17.49 3.28 2.34
N LYS A 91 16.50 3.61 1.48
CA LYS A 91 16.53 4.85 0.67
C LYS A 91 15.91 6.05 1.36
N ALA A 92 15.12 5.86 2.39
CA ALA A 92 14.46 6.91 3.15
C ALA A 92 14.45 6.54 4.64
N PRO A 93 15.64 6.60 5.31
CA PRO A 93 15.75 6.32 6.74
C PRO A 93 15.07 7.44 7.56
N ASP A 94 14.63 7.10 8.77
CA ASP A 94 14.21 8.10 9.74
C ASP A 94 15.45 8.73 10.41
N LEU A 95 15.77 9.95 9.97
CA LEU A 95 16.92 10.70 10.50
C LEU A 95 16.57 11.53 11.76
N LEU A 96 15.30 11.56 12.17
CA LEU A 96 14.79 12.41 13.24
C LEU A 96 14.36 11.62 14.47
N GLY A 97 13.55 10.59 14.25
CA GLY A 97 12.88 9.83 15.31
C GLY A 97 13.81 9.21 16.34
N PRO A 98 14.87 8.47 15.97
CA PRO A 98 15.75 7.83 16.93
C PRO A 98 16.37 8.81 17.95
N GLU A 99 16.83 9.96 17.49
CA GLU A 99 17.43 11.00 18.34
C GLU A 99 16.38 11.66 19.24
N LEU A 100 15.26 12.13 18.64
CA LEU A 100 14.20 12.84 19.37
C LEU A 100 13.54 11.94 20.43
N THR A 101 13.28 10.68 20.10
CA THR A 101 12.64 9.74 21.04
C THR A 101 13.57 9.39 22.20
N SER A 102 14.87 9.28 21.93
CA SER A 102 15.88 9.08 22.98
C SER A 102 15.98 10.31 23.91
N ARG A 103 16.01 11.51 23.32
CA ARG A 103 16.17 12.78 24.07
C ARG A 103 15.01 13.10 24.98
N PHE A 104 13.79 12.83 24.53
CA PHE A 104 12.56 13.17 25.28
C PHE A 104 11.91 11.96 25.98
N ASP A 105 12.56 10.81 25.94
CA ASP A 105 12.07 9.55 26.52
C ASP A 105 10.63 9.21 26.10
N ILE A 106 10.32 9.36 24.82
CA ILE A 106 9.02 9.03 24.23
C ILE A 106 9.08 7.74 23.40
N ALA A 107 7.95 7.08 23.21
CA ALA A 107 7.90 5.84 22.45
C ALA A 107 8.19 6.07 20.96
N TYR A 108 9.08 5.25 20.38
CA TYR A 108 9.35 5.17 18.96
C TYR A 108 8.58 4.01 18.33
N VAL A 109 7.76 4.29 17.35
CA VAL A 109 6.98 3.28 16.59
C VAL A 109 7.27 3.44 15.12
N THR A 110 7.50 2.33 14.42
CA THR A 110 7.61 2.31 12.96
C THR A 110 6.46 1.52 12.34
N ALA A 111 6.07 1.88 11.13
CA ALA A 111 5.12 1.11 10.32
C ALA A 111 5.66 0.92 8.90
N GLU A 112 5.45 -0.27 8.31
CA GLU A 112 5.92 -0.64 6.96
C GLU A 112 7.44 -0.48 6.76
N ALA A 113 8.23 -0.65 7.82
CA ALA A 113 9.67 -0.69 7.68
C ALA A 113 10.11 -1.94 6.93
N SER A 114 11.13 -1.83 6.09
CA SER A 114 11.65 -2.96 5.34
C SER A 114 13.16 -3.05 5.38
N TYR A 115 13.69 -4.28 5.51
CA TYR A 115 15.11 -4.60 5.49
C TYR A 115 15.38 -5.68 4.43
N SER A 116 16.45 -5.52 3.65
CA SER A 116 16.85 -6.49 2.62
C SER A 116 18.36 -6.74 2.61
N PRO A 117 18.83 -7.94 3.01
CA PRO A 117 20.26 -8.28 2.99
C PRO A 117 20.92 -8.10 1.61
N LYS A 118 20.16 -8.29 0.53
CA LYS A 118 20.65 -8.09 -0.85
C LYS A 118 21.15 -6.67 -1.10
N ARG A 119 20.62 -5.68 -0.39
CA ARG A 119 21.01 -4.27 -0.54
C ARG A 119 22.37 -3.97 0.08
N ASN A 120 22.82 -4.77 1.05
CA ASN A 120 24.14 -4.63 1.64
C ASN A 120 25.24 -4.77 0.59
N ALA A 121 25.16 -5.82 -0.24
CA ALA A 121 26.08 -6.03 -1.36
C ALA A 121 26.02 -4.93 -2.45
N MET A 122 24.98 -4.08 -2.43
CA MET A 122 24.80 -2.97 -3.36
C MET A 122 25.26 -1.62 -2.78
N GLY A 123 26.06 -1.63 -1.71
CA GLY A 123 26.62 -0.43 -1.08
C GLY A 123 25.73 0.27 -0.05
N TRP A 124 24.59 -0.34 0.34
CA TRP A 124 23.66 0.23 1.32
C TRP A 124 23.92 -0.22 2.76
N GLN A 125 25.01 -0.98 3.02
CA GLN A 125 25.28 -1.60 4.33
C GLN A 125 25.16 -0.60 5.48
N ALA A 126 25.90 0.52 5.42
CA ALA A 126 25.93 1.49 6.53
C ALA A 126 24.54 2.06 6.85
N ILE A 127 23.74 2.40 5.82
CA ILE A 127 22.37 2.93 6.04
C ILE A 127 21.43 1.83 6.55
N GLN A 128 21.61 0.58 6.11
CA GLN A 128 20.82 -0.52 6.63
C GLN A 128 21.19 -0.88 8.07
N ASP A 129 22.45 -0.69 8.48
CA ASP A 129 22.88 -0.88 9.88
C ASP A 129 22.25 0.21 10.78
N GLU A 130 22.24 1.48 10.33
CA GLU A 130 21.54 2.58 11.00
C GLU A 130 20.02 2.32 11.11
N LEU A 131 19.40 1.88 10.01
CA LEU A 131 17.98 1.50 9.99
C LEU A 131 17.71 0.37 11.00
N LEU A 132 18.52 -0.68 10.99
CA LEU A 132 18.33 -1.83 11.89
C LEU A 132 18.51 -1.44 13.36
N ALA A 133 19.46 -0.54 13.66
CA ALA A 133 19.62 0.02 15.00
C ALA A 133 18.38 0.78 15.45
N ALA A 134 17.81 1.63 14.58
CA ALA A 134 16.58 2.36 14.85
C ALA A 134 15.37 1.40 15.07
N LEU A 135 15.23 0.36 14.23
CA LEU A 135 14.18 -0.65 14.36
C LEU A 135 14.30 -1.47 15.66
N ASN A 136 15.54 -1.75 16.11
CA ASN A 136 15.76 -2.42 17.41
C ASN A 136 15.41 -1.52 18.62
N ALA A 137 15.58 -0.21 18.49
CA ALA A 137 15.21 0.75 19.52
C ALA A 137 13.71 1.05 19.55
N ALA A 138 12.96 0.67 18.51
CA ALA A 138 11.53 0.91 18.45
C ALA A 138 10.76 0.05 19.47
N ALA A 139 9.79 0.67 20.15
CA ALA A 139 8.87 -0.02 21.06
C ALA A 139 8.05 -1.09 20.31
N VAL A 140 7.73 -0.82 19.02
CA VAL A 140 7.11 -1.78 18.12
C VAL A 140 7.35 -1.39 16.66
N ASN A 141 7.56 -2.39 15.80
CA ASN A 141 7.60 -2.28 14.34
C ASN A 141 6.32 -2.90 13.78
N ILE A 142 5.44 -2.07 13.23
CA ILE A 142 4.16 -2.49 12.65
C ILE A 142 4.41 -2.97 11.23
N CYS A 143 4.08 -4.23 10.94
CA CYS A 143 4.25 -4.84 9.62
C CYS A 143 2.89 -5.00 8.94
N PHE A 144 2.82 -4.64 7.66
CA PHE A 144 1.59 -4.78 6.87
C PHE A 144 1.51 -6.14 6.19
N THR A 145 2.65 -6.78 5.95
CA THR A 145 2.72 -8.12 5.34
C THR A 145 3.48 -9.10 6.22
N ALA A 146 3.09 -10.37 6.16
CA ALA A 146 3.81 -11.45 6.83
C ALA A 146 5.26 -11.54 6.30
N ARG A 147 5.47 -11.32 5.01
CA ARG A 147 6.79 -11.31 4.36
C ARG A 147 7.73 -10.28 4.97
N ASP A 148 7.26 -9.05 5.17
CA ASP A 148 8.09 -7.97 5.73
C ASP A 148 8.41 -8.24 7.20
N ARG A 149 7.42 -8.73 7.97
CA ARG A 149 7.64 -9.18 9.35
C ARG A 149 8.72 -10.27 9.45
N GLU A 150 8.61 -11.30 8.63
CA GLU A 150 9.62 -12.37 8.57
C GLU A 150 11.00 -11.83 8.14
N GLY A 151 11.04 -10.89 7.20
CA GLY A 151 12.27 -10.22 6.77
C GLY A 151 12.95 -9.48 7.92
N LEU A 152 12.20 -8.71 8.70
CA LEU A 152 12.70 -8.01 9.88
C LEU A 152 13.17 -8.97 10.97
N LEU A 153 12.37 -9.99 11.32
CA LEU A 153 12.72 -10.97 12.35
C LEU A 153 13.92 -11.85 11.97
N ARG A 154 14.15 -12.11 10.68
CA ARG A 154 15.39 -12.75 10.22
C ARG A 154 16.60 -11.84 10.37
N ALA A 155 16.44 -10.54 10.18
CA ALA A 155 17.53 -9.56 10.35
C ALA A 155 17.85 -9.32 11.83
N SER A 156 16.83 -9.27 12.68
CA SER A 156 16.98 -9.15 14.13
C SER A 156 15.86 -9.89 14.85
N PRO A 157 16.10 -11.09 15.40
CA PRO A 157 15.08 -11.89 16.08
C PRO A 157 14.50 -11.26 17.36
N THR A 158 15.17 -10.25 17.90
CA THR A 158 14.76 -9.55 19.13
C THR A 158 13.82 -8.38 18.89
N LEU A 159 13.56 -8.02 17.61
CA LEU A 159 12.66 -6.93 17.26
C LEU A 159 11.25 -7.16 17.78
N HIS A 160 10.68 -6.16 18.42
CA HIS A 160 9.26 -6.15 18.72
C HIS A 160 8.47 -5.84 17.45
N SER A 161 7.57 -6.73 17.05
CA SER A 161 6.74 -6.54 15.87
C SER A 161 5.27 -6.81 16.15
N ALA A 162 4.39 -6.08 15.45
CA ALA A 162 2.96 -6.29 15.44
C ALA A 162 2.45 -6.32 14.00
N MET A 163 1.33 -6.98 13.74
CA MET A 163 0.69 -6.99 12.43
C MET A 163 -0.45 -5.97 12.38
N LEU A 164 -0.46 -5.17 11.34
CA LEU A 164 -1.58 -4.35 10.91
C LEU A 164 -1.73 -4.55 9.40
N PRO A 165 -2.51 -5.53 8.95
CA PRO A 165 -2.66 -5.77 7.52
C PRO A 165 -3.16 -4.53 6.77
N PRO A 166 -2.87 -4.39 5.45
CA PRO A 166 -3.34 -3.28 4.65
C PRO A 166 -4.86 -3.11 4.74
N PHE A 167 -5.32 -1.87 4.81
CA PHE A 167 -6.72 -1.51 5.00
C PHE A 167 -7.09 -0.28 4.17
N ILE A 168 -8.38 -0.02 4.03
CA ILE A 168 -8.93 1.13 3.30
C ILE A 168 -10.08 1.78 4.07
N ASP A 169 -10.37 3.03 3.73
CA ASP A 169 -11.65 3.64 4.04
C ASP A 169 -12.70 3.07 3.09
N THR A 170 -13.67 2.32 3.63
CA THR A 170 -14.68 1.61 2.86
C THR A 170 -15.90 2.45 2.52
N GLU A 171 -16.09 3.61 3.14
CA GLU A 171 -17.32 4.41 3.06
C GLU A 171 -17.77 4.65 1.62
N LYS A 172 -16.87 5.13 0.76
CA LYS A 172 -17.18 5.46 -0.64
C LYS A 172 -17.59 4.25 -1.47
N PHE A 173 -17.00 3.09 -1.21
CA PHE A 173 -17.27 1.85 -1.94
C PHE A 173 -18.55 1.18 -1.46
N LEU A 174 -18.93 1.40 -0.20
CA LEU A 174 -20.19 0.91 0.37
C LEU A 174 -21.39 1.76 0.01
N ALA A 175 -21.18 3.01 -0.38
CA ALA A 175 -22.25 3.93 -0.80
C ALA A 175 -23.02 3.43 -2.04
N ASN A 176 -22.40 2.59 -2.87
CA ASN A 176 -23.02 1.98 -4.04
C ASN A 176 -23.29 0.49 -3.77
N ALA A 177 -24.53 0.05 -3.95
CA ALA A 177 -24.84 -1.37 -3.95
C ALA A 177 -24.20 -2.02 -5.20
N PRO A 178 -23.59 -3.24 -5.09
CA PRO A 178 -23.11 -3.96 -6.26
C PRO A 178 -24.27 -4.25 -7.24
N ASP A 179 -24.07 -3.85 -8.49
CA ASP A 179 -25.01 -4.06 -9.59
C ASP A 179 -24.21 -4.42 -10.86
N PRO A 180 -23.59 -5.61 -10.86
CA PRO A 180 -22.61 -5.96 -11.89
C PRO A 180 -23.24 -6.22 -13.24
N THR A 181 -22.72 -5.56 -14.27
CA THR A 181 -22.99 -5.90 -15.66
C THR A 181 -22.24 -7.19 -16.00
N PRO A 182 -22.91 -8.21 -16.56
CA PRO A 182 -22.26 -9.46 -16.95
C PRO A 182 -21.03 -9.26 -17.85
N ALA A 183 -19.98 -10.02 -17.62
CA ALA A 183 -18.75 -10.03 -18.41
C ALA A 183 -18.01 -8.68 -18.49
N LYS A 184 -18.31 -7.74 -17.59
CA LYS A 184 -17.65 -6.44 -17.52
C LYS A 184 -16.43 -6.54 -16.60
N LEU A 185 -15.25 -6.49 -17.19
CA LEU A 185 -13.96 -6.41 -16.49
C LEU A 185 -13.63 -4.96 -16.17
N ILE A 186 -12.84 -4.73 -15.12
CA ILE A 186 -12.35 -3.40 -14.76
C ILE A 186 -10.94 -3.46 -14.18
N THR A 187 -10.14 -2.43 -14.47
CA THR A 187 -8.84 -2.20 -13.85
C THR A 187 -8.65 -0.73 -13.49
N VAL A 188 -7.95 -0.48 -12.37
CA VAL A 188 -7.66 0.87 -11.88
C VAL A 188 -6.18 0.96 -11.58
N ALA A 189 -5.42 1.66 -12.44
CA ALA A 189 -3.98 1.82 -12.24
C ALA A 189 -3.42 3.04 -12.98
N MET A 190 -2.41 3.69 -12.39
CA MET A 190 -1.66 4.76 -13.06
C MET A 190 -0.84 4.20 -14.23
N MET A 191 -0.75 4.96 -15.33
CA MET A 191 0.02 4.60 -16.51
C MET A 191 1.45 5.16 -16.41
N ARG A 192 2.32 4.44 -15.68
CA ARG A 192 3.72 4.80 -15.42
C ARG A 192 4.67 3.72 -15.90
N ALA A 193 5.88 4.12 -16.28
CA ALA A 193 6.96 3.21 -16.63
C ALA A 193 7.29 2.22 -15.50
N GLY A 194 7.89 1.08 -15.86
CA GLY A 194 8.25 0.00 -14.94
C GLY A 194 7.09 -0.96 -14.66
N ASP A 195 6.89 -1.32 -13.41
CA ASP A 195 5.98 -2.40 -13.01
C ASP A 195 4.52 -2.18 -13.44
N LYS A 196 4.05 -0.93 -13.45
CA LYS A 196 2.70 -0.60 -13.92
C LYS A 196 2.55 -0.88 -15.42
N LEU A 197 3.52 -0.46 -16.23
CA LEU A 197 3.52 -0.73 -17.67
C LEU A 197 3.63 -2.24 -17.96
N ASN A 198 4.44 -2.97 -17.18
CA ASN A 198 4.56 -4.42 -17.27
C ASN A 198 3.23 -5.13 -16.94
N SER A 199 2.51 -4.65 -15.92
CA SER A 199 1.19 -5.18 -15.57
C SER A 199 0.15 -4.95 -16.67
N TYR A 200 0.14 -3.79 -17.33
CA TYR A 200 -0.73 -3.54 -18.48
C TYR A 200 -0.39 -4.47 -19.64
N ARG A 201 0.89 -4.72 -19.90
CA ARG A 201 1.33 -5.68 -20.94
C ARG A 201 0.85 -7.07 -20.62
N ALA A 202 1.09 -7.57 -19.41
CA ALA A 202 0.65 -8.90 -18.99
C ALA A 202 -0.89 -9.03 -19.05
N LEU A 203 -1.64 -8.00 -18.68
CA LEU A 203 -3.10 -7.98 -18.81
C LEU A 203 -3.53 -8.08 -20.27
N SER A 204 -2.94 -7.28 -21.17
CA SER A 204 -3.25 -7.30 -22.60
C SER A 204 -2.94 -8.66 -23.22
N GLU A 205 -1.77 -9.22 -22.93
CA GLU A 205 -1.36 -10.56 -23.40
C GLU A 205 -2.32 -11.66 -22.92
N ALA A 206 -2.74 -11.62 -21.65
CA ALA A 206 -3.68 -12.58 -21.10
C ALA A 206 -5.07 -12.48 -21.76
N LEU A 207 -5.57 -11.26 -21.96
CA LEU A 207 -6.85 -11.05 -22.66
C LEU A 207 -6.82 -11.55 -24.11
N ALA A 208 -5.66 -11.46 -24.78
CA ALA A 208 -5.48 -11.99 -26.13
C ALA A 208 -5.54 -13.52 -26.21
N LEU A 209 -5.30 -14.24 -25.09
CA LEU A 209 -5.43 -15.69 -25.00
C LEU A 209 -6.88 -16.15 -24.76
N LEU A 210 -7.80 -15.25 -24.44
CA LEU A 210 -9.19 -15.59 -24.23
C LEU A 210 -9.84 -16.07 -25.56
N PRO A 211 -10.79 -17.02 -25.51
CA PRO A 211 -11.51 -17.47 -26.70
C PRO A 211 -12.19 -16.29 -27.42
N LYS A 212 -12.07 -16.21 -28.74
CA LYS A 212 -12.63 -15.11 -29.54
C LYS A 212 -14.14 -14.95 -29.40
N ASN A 213 -14.85 -16.04 -29.13
CA ASN A 213 -16.30 -16.06 -28.91
C ASN A 213 -16.71 -15.78 -27.47
N LEU A 214 -15.76 -15.60 -26.55
CA LEU A 214 -16.05 -15.21 -25.17
C LEU A 214 -16.40 -13.73 -25.16
N ASP A 215 -17.58 -13.42 -24.65
CA ASP A 215 -18.01 -12.04 -24.49
C ASP A 215 -17.37 -11.42 -23.24
N TRP A 216 -16.81 -10.21 -23.40
CA TRP A 216 -16.27 -9.39 -22.30
C TRP A 216 -16.04 -7.96 -22.77
N THR A 217 -16.08 -7.02 -21.85
CA THR A 217 -15.60 -5.65 -22.02
C THR A 217 -14.64 -5.31 -20.90
N LEU A 218 -13.75 -4.33 -21.11
CA LEU A 218 -12.80 -3.86 -20.09
C LEU A 218 -12.88 -2.35 -19.92
N ASP A 219 -13.23 -1.93 -18.72
CA ASP A 219 -13.11 -0.54 -18.28
C ASP A 219 -11.69 -0.31 -17.75
N ILE A 220 -10.97 0.66 -18.31
CA ILE A 220 -9.61 1.02 -17.91
C ILE A 220 -9.64 2.42 -17.29
N ILE A 221 -9.37 2.48 -15.97
CA ILE A 221 -9.35 3.71 -15.20
C ILE A 221 -7.91 4.05 -14.85
N GLY A 222 -7.49 5.24 -15.18
CA GLY A 222 -6.17 5.78 -14.91
C GLY A 222 -5.59 6.55 -16.08
N ASP A 223 -4.53 7.27 -15.78
CA ASP A 223 -3.79 8.08 -16.75
C ASP A 223 -2.30 8.14 -16.35
N GLY A 224 -1.49 8.75 -17.18
CA GLY A 224 -0.08 8.98 -16.90
C GLY A 224 0.79 9.12 -18.12
N PRO A 225 2.11 9.32 -17.90
CA PRO A 225 3.06 9.57 -19.00
C PRO A 225 3.11 8.43 -20.04
N GLU A 226 2.76 7.21 -19.65
CA GLU A 226 2.83 6.02 -20.53
C GLU A 226 1.49 5.68 -21.20
N ARG A 227 0.50 6.58 -21.18
CA ARG A 227 -0.82 6.33 -21.76
C ARG A 227 -0.76 5.83 -23.20
N GLY A 228 -0.01 6.50 -24.05
CA GLY A 228 0.12 6.07 -25.45
C GLY A 228 0.74 4.68 -25.61
N ALA A 229 1.70 4.31 -24.75
CA ALA A 229 2.29 2.98 -24.75
C ALA A 229 1.27 1.92 -24.27
N VAL A 230 0.45 2.25 -23.28
CA VAL A 230 -0.63 1.37 -22.80
C VAL A 230 -1.69 1.19 -23.88
N GLU A 231 -2.20 2.26 -24.48
CA GLU A 231 -3.18 2.18 -25.57
C GLU A 231 -2.67 1.32 -26.76
N ALA A 232 -1.39 1.46 -27.11
CA ALA A 232 -0.76 0.63 -28.15
C ALA A 232 -0.78 -0.87 -27.80
N MET A 233 -0.64 -1.27 -26.53
CA MET A 233 -0.72 -2.67 -26.12
C MET A 233 -2.11 -3.29 -26.35
N PHE A 234 -3.15 -2.47 -26.29
CA PHE A 234 -4.53 -2.91 -26.46
C PHE A 234 -5.08 -2.69 -27.88
N SER A 235 -4.28 -2.17 -28.81
CA SER A 235 -4.72 -1.81 -30.18
C SER A 235 -5.22 -2.98 -31.04
N ALA A 236 -4.89 -4.21 -30.66
CA ALA A 236 -5.38 -5.43 -31.36
C ALA A 236 -6.83 -5.79 -30.99
N PHE A 237 -7.39 -5.20 -29.94
CA PHE A 237 -8.77 -5.48 -29.52
C PHE A 237 -9.74 -4.54 -30.24
N PRO A 238 -10.96 -5.01 -30.56
CA PRO A 238 -12.01 -4.14 -31.12
C PRO A 238 -12.38 -2.99 -30.15
N ASP A 239 -12.63 -1.81 -30.68
CA ASP A 239 -12.95 -0.61 -29.88
C ASP A 239 -14.11 -0.80 -28.94
N ASN A 240 -15.11 -1.60 -29.31
CA ASN A 240 -16.28 -1.88 -28.48
C ASN A 240 -16.00 -2.77 -27.24
N ARG A 241 -14.77 -3.31 -27.11
CA ARG A 241 -14.35 -4.08 -25.95
C ARG A 241 -13.66 -3.23 -24.88
N LEU A 242 -13.24 -2.02 -25.19
CA LEU A 242 -12.42 -1.20 -24.32
C LEU A 242 -13.09 0.15 -24.03
N VAL A 243 -13.13 0.53 -22.75
CA VAL A 243 -13.60 1.85 -22.34
C VAL A 243 -12.52 2.54 -21.53
N TRP A 244 -12.00 3.64 -22.03
CA TRP A 244 -10.94 4.43 -21.42
C TRP A 244 -11.54 5.60 -20.62
N HIS A 245 -11.43 5.58 -19.30
CA HIS A 245 -12.01 6.62 -18.43
C HIS A 245 -11.02 7.75 -18.09
N GLY A 246 -9.72 7.55 -18.30
CA GLY A 246 -8.70 8.50 -17.87
C GLY A 246 -8.56 8.61 -16.35
N GLU A 247 -8.04 9.74 -15.88
CA GLU A 247 -7.98 10.06 -14.45
C GLU A 247 -9.38 10.43 -13.94
N THR A 248 -9.77 9.85 -12.83
CA THR A 248 -11.15 9.87 -12.33
C THR A 248 -11.16 10.00 -10.81
N THR A 249 -12.20 10.57 -10.22
CA THR A 249 -12.33 10.76 -8.78
C THR A 249 -12.60 9.44 -8.05
N ALA A 250 -12.24 9.36 -6.75
CA ALA A 250 -12.50 8.16 -5.95
C ALA A 250 -14.00 7.79 -5.89
N THR A 251 -14.90 8.77 -5.92
CA THR A 251 -16.35 8.54 -5.95
C THR A 251 -16.79 7.91 -7.27
N GLU A 252 -16.28 8.40 -8.39
CA GLU A 252 -16.57 7.83 -9.71
C GLU A 252 -15.94 6.44 -9.87
N ILE A 253 -14.71 6.22 -9.35
CA ILE A 253 -14.10 4.88 -9.29
C ILE A 253 -15.03 3.93 -8.54
N ALA A 254 -15.53 4.30 -7.36
CA ALA A 254 -16.43 3.46 -6.58
C ALA A 254 -17.72 3.12 -7.35
N ALA A 255 -18.30 4.09 -8.07
CA ALA A 255 -19.47 3.88 -8.91
C ALA A 255 -19.19 2.95 -10.10
N LEU A 256 -18.03 3.09 -10.76
CA LEU A 256 -17.63 2.21 -11.86
C LEU A 256 -17.36 0.78 -11.38
N LEU A 257 -16.66 0.65 -10.24
CA LEU A 257 -16.39 -0.65 -9.61
C LEU A 257 -17.71 -1.37 -9.28
N SER A 258 -18.71 -0.69 -8.72
CA SER A 258 -20.00 -1.33 -8.39
C SER A 258 -20.77 -1.88 -9.60
N LYS A 259 -20.44 -1.44 -10.81
CA LYS A 259 -21.05 -1.88 -12.08
C LYS A 259 -20.24 -2.94 -12.82
N ALA A 260 -19.03 -3.24 -12.40
CA ALA A 260 -18.21 -4.30 -13.01
C ALA A 260 -18.54 -5.66 -12.41
N SER A 261 -18.10 -6.75 -13.06
CA SER A 261 -18.30 -8.12 -12.60
C SER A 261 -17.01 -8.77 -12.11
N LEU A 262 -15.84 -8.25 -12.51
CA LEU A 262 -14.54 -8.81 -12.18
C LEU A 262 -13.45 -7.72 -12.23
N TYR A 263 -12.65 -7.63 -11.18
CA TYR A 263 -11.46 -6.79 -11.16
C TYR A 263 -10.25 -7.59 -11.66
N VAL A 264 -9.53 -7.07 -12.65
CA VAL A 264 -8.40 -7.75 -13.30
C VAL A 264 -7.16 -6.85 -13.26
N TRP A 265 -6.14 -7.25 -12.51
CA TRP A 265 -4.85 -6.59 -12.45
C TRP A 265 -3.75 -7.57 -12.08
N PRO A 266 -2.75 -7.85 -12.95
CA PRO A 266 -1.66 -8.78 -12.63
C PRO A 266 -0.88 -8.36 -11.39
N GLY A 267 -0.51 -7.08 -11.29
CA GLY A 267 0.07 -6.51 -10.08
C GLY A 267 1.58 -6.64 -9.96
N HIS A 268 2.30 -6.64 -11.08
CA HIS A 268 3.76 -6.65 -11.05
C HIS A 268 4.28 -5.52 -10.14
N GLY A 269 5.20 -5.84 -9.23
CA GLY A 269 5.79 -4.88 -8.30
C GLY A 269 4.86 -4.28 -7.25
N GLU A 270 3.61 -4.75 -7.13
CA GLU A 270 2.72 -4.28 -6.07
C GLU A 270 3.22 -4.73 -4.70
N ALA A 271 3.39 -3.79 -3.77
CA ALA A 271 3.71 -4.13 -2.38
C ALA A 271 2.58 -4.98 -1.77
N TYR A 272 1.34 -4.54 -1.93
CA TYR A 272 0.09 -5.23 -1.57
C TYR A 272 -1.09 -4.81 -2.44
N GLY A 273 -1.16 -3.57 -2.93
CA GLY A 273 -2.17 -3.08 -3.85
C GLY A 273 -3.52 -2.73 -3.20
N LEU A 274 -3.69 -1.47 -2.75
CA LEU A 274 -4.95 -1.00 -2.15
C LEU A 274 -6.14 -1.09 -3.11
N ALA A 275 -5.92 -0.94 -4.41
CA ALA A 275 -6.96 -1.05 -5.42
C ALA A 275 -7.68 -2.43 -5.42
N TYR A 276 -7.00 -3.49 -4.98
CA TYR A 276 -7.68 -4.78 -4.79
C TYR A 276 -8.67 -4.76 -3.63
N LEU A 277 -8.34 -4.07 -2.53
CA LEU A 277 -9.29 -3.89 -1.42
C LEU A 277 -10.46 -3.00 -1.83
N GLU A 278 -10.20 -1.94 -2.59
CA GLU A 278 -11.23 -1.04 -3.12
C GLU A 278 -12.23 -1.81 -4.02
N ALA A 279 -11.72 -2.62 -4.94
CA ALA A 279 -12.55 -3.48 -5.79
C ALA A 279 -13.39 -4.47 -4.96
N GLN A 280 -12.77 -5.14 -3.99
CA GLN A 280 -13.46 -6.08 -3.11
C GLN A 280 -14.52 -5.40 -2.23
N ALA A 281 -14.26 -4.20 -1.72
CA ALA A 281 -15.26 -3.40 -0.99
C ALA A 281 -16.47 -3.06 -1.85
N ALA A 282 -16.26 -2.79 -3.14
CA ALA A 282 -17.33 -2.58 -4.11
C ALA A 282 -18.05 -3.88 -4.52
N GLY A 283 -17.62 -5.04 -4.03
CA GLY A 283 -18.25 -6.34 -4.29
C GLY A 283 -17.70 -7.07 -5.52
N LEU A 284 -16.46 -6.81 -5.94
CA LEU A 284 -15.83 -7.52 -7.05
C LEU A 284 -14.87 -8.60 -6.54
N PRO A 285 -14.91 -9.81 -7.11
CA PRO A 285 -13.81 -10.73 -6.97
C PRO A 285 -12.62 -10.24 -7.80
N VAL A 286 -11.42 -10.63 -7.39
CA VAL A 286 -10.16 -10.17 -7.98
C VAL A 286 -9.45 -11.31 -8.70
N VAL A 287 -8.87 -11.05 -9.88
CA VAL A 287 -7.83 -11.89 -10.49
C VAL A 287 -6.52 -11.11 -10.47
N ALA A 288 -5.52 -11.68 -9.79
CA ALA A 288 -4.18 -11.09 -9.66
C ALA A 288 -3.10 -12.18 -9.68
N GLU A 289 -1.85 -11.79 -9.84
CA GLU A 289 -0.73 -12.69 -9.63
C GLU A 289 -0.32 -12.76 -8.14
N LYS A 290 0.22 -13.89 -7.73
CA LYS A 290 0.72 -14.12 -6.37
C LYS A 290 2.10 -13.47 -6.20
N VAL A 291 2.14 -12.15 -6.14
CA VAL A 291 3.38 -11.37 -5.99
C VAL A 291 3.42 -10.65 -4.64
N ALA A 292 4.59 -10.52 -4.08
CA ALA A 292 4.88 -9.71 -2.88
C ALA A 292 3.81 -9.83 -1.78
N GLY A 293 3.13 -8.73 -1.44
CA GLY A 293 2.09 -8.68 -0.41
C GLY A 293 0.65 -8.83 -0.95
N VAL A 294 0.44 -9.10 -2.23
CA VAL A 294 -0.91 -9.30 -2.80
C VAL A 294 -1.70 -10.39 -2.06
N PRO A 295 -1.09 -11.52 -1.59
CA PRO A 295 -1.82 -12.52 -0.78
C PRO A 295 -2.38 -12.01 0.56
N GLU A 296 -1.93 -10.86 1.05
CA GLU A 296 -2.49 -10.24 2.26
C GLU A 296 -3.85 -9.58 1.99
N VAL A 297 -4.07 -9.13 0.76
CA VAL A 297 -5.27 -8.39 0.36
C VAL A 297 -6.21 -9.20 -0.54
N VAL A 298 -5.74 -10.27 -1.16
CA VAL A 298 -6.57 -11.21 -1.95
C VAL A 298 -6.39 -12.61 -1.42
N LYS A 299 -7.46 -13.23 -0.94
CA LYS A 299 -7.46 -14.61 -0.44
C LYS A 299 -7.87 -15.54 -1.58
N SER A 300 -6.87 -16.26 -2.16
CA SER A 300 -7.10 -17.12 -3.33
C SER A 300 -8.14 -18.20 -3.05
N GLY A 301 -9.13 -18.33 -3.93
CA GLY A 301 -10.28 -19.23 -3.77
C GLY A 301 -11.37 -18.75 -2.81
N ILE A 302 -11.20 -17.58 -2.16
CA ILE A 302 -12.16 -17.02 -1.20
C ILE A 302 -12.64 -15.64 -1.66
N THR A 303 -11.72 -14.71 -1.96
CA THR A 303 -12.06 -13.34 -2.36
C THR A 303 -11.68 -13.04 -3.82
N GLY A 304 -11.06 -13.99 -4.48
CA GLY A 304 -10.56 -13.91 -5.85
C GLY A 304 -9.70 -15.11 -6.21
N LEU A 305 -8.99 -15.02 -7.32
CA LEU A 305 -8.04 -16.03 -7.77
C LEU A 305 -6.63 -15.40 -7.88
N LEU A 306 -5.64 -16.07 -7.27
CA LEU A 306 -4.24 -15.73 -7.43
C LEU A 306 -3.57 -16.79 -8.31
N THR A 307 -2.90 -16.31 -9.36
CA THR A 307 -2.12 -17.16 -10.29
C THR A 307 -0.62 -17.07 -9.99
N PRO A 308 0.19 -18.02 -10.48
CA PRO A 308 1.63 -17.86 -10.40
C PRO A 308 2.12 -16.57 -11.07
N GLU A 309 3.20 -16.00 -10.54
CA GLU A 309 3.83 -14.80 -11.09
C GLU A 309 4.35 -15.07 -12.51
N ASN A 310 4.09 -14.16 -13.45
CA ASN A 310 4.49 -14.25 -14.85
C ASN A 310 3.91 -15.46 -15.62
N ASP A 311 2.81 -16.06 -15.16
CA ASP A 311 2.09 -17.11 -15.88
C ASP A 311 0.84 -16.52 -16.56
N THR A 312 1.06 -15.95 -17.74
CA THR A 312 0.01 -15.32 -18.56
C THR A 312 -1.12 -16.29 -18.91
N ALA A 313 -0.80 -17.59 -19.12
CA ALA A 313 -1.80 -18.60 -19.44
C ALA A 313 -2.69 -18.90 -18.25
N ALA A 314 -2.10 -19.13 -17.07
CA ALA A 314 -2.87 -19.32 -15.84
C ALA A 314 -3.73 -18.08 -15.50
N TYR A 315 -3.21 -16.87 -15.76
CA TYR A 315 -3.95 -15.64 -15.55
C TYR A 315 -5.16 -15.53 -16.49
N ALA A 316 -4.99 -15.84 -17.78
CA ALA A 316 -6.07 -15.90 -18.75
C ALA A 316 -7.13 -16.97 -18.39
N ASP A 317 -6.70 -18.16 -17.96
CA ASP A 317 -7.61 -19.21 -17.53
C ASP A 317 -8.40 -18.84 -16.25
N ALA A 318 -7.81 -18.11 -15.32
CA ALA A 318 -8.52 -17.59 -14.15
C ALA A 318 -9.62 -16.58 -14.54
N ILE A 319 -9.33 -15.67 -15.46
CA ILE A 319 -10.34 -14.74 -16.02
C ILE A 319 -11.46 -15.52 -16.70
N LYS A 320 -11.12 -16.42 -17.61
CA LYS A 320 -12.07 -17.26 -18.35
C LYS A 320 -12.95 -18.08 -17.40
N THR A 321 -12.38 -18.67 -16.36
CA THR A 321 -13.12 -19.45 -15.34
C THR A 321 -14.18 -18.60 -14.67
N LEU A 322 -13.84 -17.40 -14.22
CA LEU A 322 -14.78 -16.51 -13.54
C LEU A 322 -15.80 -15.88 -14.49
N LEU A 323 -15.45 -15.67 -15.77
CA LEU A 323 -16.41 -15.23 -16.78
C LEU A 323 -17.42 -16.32 -17.13
N GLY A 324 -17.00 -17.60 -17.11
CA GLY A 324 -17.85 -18.75 -17.43
C GLY A 324 -18.63 -19.36 -16.25
N ASN A 325 -18.45 -18.85 -15.02
CA ASN A 325 -19.07 -19.42 -13.83
C ASN A 325 -19.64 -18.34 -12.92
N ASP A 326 -20.87 -17.91 -13.19
CA ASP A 326 -21.59 -16.87 -12.47
C ASP A 326 -21.71 -17.18 -10.97
N ARG A 327 -22.04 -18.42 -10.64
CA ARG A 327 -22.19 -18.86 -9.24
C ARG A 327 -20.89 -18.68 -8.45
N GLN A 328 -19.77 -19.16 -8.98
CA GLN A 328 -18.47 -19.02 -8.32
C GLN A 328 -18.09 -17.53 -8.19
N ARG A 329 -18.31 -16.74 -9.24
CA ARG A 329 -18.02 -15.31 -9.25
C ARG A 329 -18.83 -14.58 -8.17
N GLU A 330 -20.11 -14.88 -8.01
CA GLU A 330 -20.99 -14.30 -6.99
C GLU A 330 -20.58 -14.72 -5.57
N GLU A 331 -20.22 -15.98 -5.36
CA GLU A 331 -19.72 -16.48 -4.07
C GLU A 331 -18.45 -15.74 -3.66
N LEU A 332 -17.48 -15.63 -4.57
CA LEU A 332 -16.24 -14.86 -4.33
C LEU A 332 -16.51 -13.37 -4.09
N ALA A 333 -17.44 -12.76 -4.84
CA ALA A 333 -17.82 -11.35 -4.71
C ALA A 333 -18.39 -11.04 -3.31
N LYS A 334 -19.28 -11.89 -2.81
CA LYS A 334 -19.86 -11.77 -1.46
C LYS A 334 -18.78 -11.92 -0.39
N ALA A 335 -17.92 -12.92 -0.53
CA ALA A 335 -16.82 -13.16 0.40
C ALA A 335 -15.78 -12.02 0.36
N ALA A 336 -15.48 -11.47 -0.82
CA ALA A 336 -14.58 -10.34 -1.00
C ALA A 336 -15.07 -9.08 -0.25
N ARG A 337 -16.34 -8.72 -0.44
CA ARG A 337 -16.93 -7.58 0.28
C ARG A 337 -16.95 -7.80 1.79
N HIS A 338 -17.35 -9.01 2.22
CA HIS A 338 -17.37 -9.37 3.63
C HIS A 338 -15.97 -9.27 4.27
N PHE A 339 -14.95 -9.77 3.58
CA PHE A 339 -13.55 -9.72 4.04
C PHE A 339 -13.09 -8.27 4.24
N VAL A 340 -13.32 -7.39 3.28
CA VAL A 340 -12.84 -6.01 3.41
C VAL A 340 -13.59 -5.26 4.49
N VAL A 341 -14.91 -5.37 4.56
CA VAL A 341 -15.73 -4.67 5.56
C VAL A 341 -15.38 -5.11 6.98
N ASN A 342 -15.17 -6.40 7.20
CA ASN A 342 -15.00 -6.94 8.56
C ASN A 342 -13.53 -7.09 9.00
N GLU A 343 -12.55 -7.09 8.05
CA GLU A 343 -11.17 -7.34 8.40
C GLU A 343 -10.19 -6.28 7.88
N ARG A 344 -10.58 -5.47 6.89
CA ARG A 344 -9.69 -4.53 6.20
C ARG A 344 -10.25 -3.11 6.14
N SER A 345 -11.27 -2.82 6.93
CA SER A 345 -11.84 -1.47 7.03
C SER A 345 -10.98 -0.57 7.94
N LEU A 346 -11.12 0.73 7.74
CA LEU A 346 -10.47 1.76 8.55
C LEU A 346 -10.84 1.64 10.03
N GLU A 347 -12.08 1.27 10.35
CA GLU A 347 -12.57 1.11 11.72
C GLU A 347 -11.86 -0.05 12.44
N ASN A 348 -11.70 -1.19 11.76
CA ASN A 348 -10.97 -2.34 12.29
C ASN A 348 -9.49 -2.02 12.47
N ALA A 349 -8.91 -1.30 11.50
CA ALA A 349 -7.54 -0.84 11.58
C ALA A 349 -7.34 0.15 12.74
N ALA A 350 -8.28 1.07 12.96
CA ALA A 350 -8.24 2.03 14.07
C ALA A 350 -8.22 1.31 15.42
N THR A 351 -9.09 0.32 15.62
CA THR A 351 -9.14 -0.49 16.84
C THR A 351 -7.83 -1.26 17.07
N THR A 352 -7.31 -1.90 16.03
CA THR A 352 -6.06 -2.67 16.09
C THR A 352 -4.86 -1.75 16.38
N LEU A 353 -4.79 -0.62 15.67
CA LEU A 353 -3.71 0.34 15.81
C LEU A 353 -3.71 1.00 17.19
N ASP A 354 -4.87 1.40 17.72
CA ASP A 354 -4.99 1.94 19.08
C ASP A 354 -4.40 0.98 20.13
N HIS A 355 -4.79 -0.30 20.06
CA HIS A 355 -4.26 -1.32 20.95
C HIS A 355 -2.73 -1.46 20.86
N ILE A 356 -2.18 -1.48 19.65
CA ILE A 356 -0.72 -1.55 19.43
C ILE A 356 -0.02 -0.32 20.03
N LEU A 357 -0.56 0.88 19.81
CA LEU A 357 0.05 2.13 20.27
C LEU A 357 0.00 2.28 21.80
N LEU A 358 -1.10 1.86 22.44
CA LEU A 358 -1.21 1.83 23.91
C LEU A 358 -0.18 0.88 24.53
N GLN A 359 0.01 -0.31 23.95
CA GLN A 359 1.06 -1.26 24.38
C GLN A 359 2.47 -0.71 24.14
N ALA A 360 2.71 -0.03 23.00
CA ALA A 360 4.02 0.58 22.71
C ALA A 360 4.38 1.67 23.72
N LYS A 361 3.41 2.52 24.10
CA LYS A 361 3.61 3.52 25.15
C LYS A 361 3.94 2.88 26.50
N ALA A 362 3.19 1.86 26.92
CA ALA A 362 3.38 1.18 28.19
C ALA A 362 4.75 0.46 28.34
N ARG A 363 5.38 0.08 27.25
CA ARG A 363 6.73 -0.54 27.27
C ARG A 363 7.85 0.45 27.57
N ARG A 364 7.62 1.73 27.43
CA ARG A 364 8.58 2.80 27.66
C ARG A 364 8.39 3.49 29.04
N SER A 365 7.24 3.29 29.66
CA SER A 365 6.90 3.73 31.01
C SER A 365 7.35 2.71 32.05
#